data_6396c84da2e67b1a6fca1b6f5b97ea60
#
_entry.id   6396c84da2e67b1a6fca1b6f5b97ea60
#
_cell.length_a   1.000
_cell.length_b   1.000
_cell.length_c   1.000
_cell.angle_alpha   90.00
_cell.angle_beta   90.00
_cell.angle_gamma   90.00
#
_symmetry.space_group_name_H-M   'P 1'
#
loop_
_entity.id
_entity.type
_entity.pdbx_description
1 polymer ?
#
loop_
_entity_poly.entity_id
_entity_poly.type
_entity_poly.pdbx_seq_one_letter_code
_entity_poly.pdbx_strand_id
1 'polypeptide(L)'
;MKSFEPYLIRIEEALESVLPQPAKDARTAPVIESMRYSLLAGGKRIRPVMVLAFCQLCGGDPQQALPFACAVEMVHTYSLIHDDLPCMDDDDLRRGRPTNHKVYGEAMALLAGDGLLTKAFETALSFSGAPEDALRGARILAQCAGADGMVGGQCIDLDSEGKNVDLELLREMDQG
;
A
#
# COMPACT_ATOMS: atom_id res chain seq x y z
N MET A 1 -20.93 -16.99 -9.44
CA MET A 1 -19.99 -16.12 -8.72
C MET A 1 -19.83 -14.85 -9.58
N LYS A 2 -20.17 -13.66 -9.05
CA LYS A 2 -19.89 -12.42 -9.81
C LYS A 2 -18.38 -12.27 -9.92
N SER A 3 -17.85 -12.05 -11.10
CA SER A 3 -16.41 -11.81 -11.34
C SER A 3 -15.97 -10.54 -10.63
N PHE A 4 -14.77 -10.53 -10.02
CA PHE A 4 -14.15 -9.32 -9.47
C PHE A 4 -13.48 -8.45 -10.56
N GLU A 5 -13.48 -8.91 -11.79
CA GLU A 5 -12.85 -8.24 -12.94
C GLU A 5 -13.26 -6.77 -13.13
N PRO A 6 -14.55 -6.37 -12.96
CA PRO A 6 -14.92 -4.95 -13.06
C PRO A 6 -14.28 -4.06 -11.98
N TYR A 7 -14.00 -4.60 -10.80
CA TYR A 7 -13.26 -3.87 -9.77
C TYR A 7 -11.78 -3.73 -10.12
N LEU A 8 -11.16 -4.81 -10.62
CA LEU A 8 -9.75 -4.81 -11.00
C LEU A 8 -9.44 -3.75 -12.06
N ILE A 9 -10.27 -3.68 -13.12
CA ILE A 9 -10.10 -2.67 -14.17
C ILE A 9 -10.14 -1.26 -13.58
N ARG A 10 -11.14 -0.94 -12.77
CA ARG A 10 -11.28 0.39 -12.14
C ARG A 10 -10.13 0.72 -11.20
N ILE A 11 -9.64 -0.27 -10.45
CA ILE A 11 -8.50 -0.10 -9.52
C ILE A 11 -7.24 0.21 -10.30
N GLU A 12 -6.91 -0.53 -11.36
CA GLU A 12 -5.71 -0.28 -12.16
C GLU A 12 -5.75 1.10 -12.84
N GLU A 13 -6.89 1.48 -13.42
CA GLU A 13 -7.08 2.82 -13.99
C GLU A 13 -6.92 3.94 -12.94
N ALA A 14 -7.48 3.73 -11.75
CA ALA A 14 -7.38 4.69 -10.65
C ALA A 14 -5.94 4.81 -10.14
N LEU A 15 -5.22 3.70 -9.95
CA LEU A 15 -3.82 3.70 -9.52
C LEU A 15 -2.91 4.43 -10.52
N GLU A 16 -3.13 4.23 -11.81
CA GLU A 16 -2.43 4.96 -12.87
C GLU A 16 -2.70 6.48 -12.80
N SER A 17 -3.97 6.86 -12.53
CA SER A 17 -4.41 8.25 -12.45
C SER A 17 -3.89 9.00 -11.22
N VAL A 18 -3.86 8.35 -10.05
CA VAL A 18 -3.41 9.00 -8.79
C VAL A 18 -1.89 9.18 -8.71
N LEU A 19 -1.14 8.42 -9.51
CA LEU A 19 0.32 8.54 -9.62
C LEU A 19 0.72 8.64 -11.10
N PRO A 20 0.47 9.79 -11.76
CA PRO A 20 0.73 9.97 -13.19
C PRO A 20 2.23 9.93 -13.50
N GLN A 21 2.56 9.72 -14.79
CA GLN A 21 3.94 9.79 -15.26
C GLN A 21 4.53 11.16 -14.96
N PRO A 22 5.75 11.24 -14.40
CA PRO A 22 6.42 12.51 -14.18
C PRO A 22 6.82 13.16 -15.50
N ALA A 23 6.93 14.50 -15.52
CA ALA A 23 7.56 15.19 -16.63
C ALA A 23 9.03 14.78 -16.72
N LYS A 24 9.54 14.57 -17.94
CA LYS A 24 10.90 14.03 -18.19
C LYS A 24 12.04 14.84 -17.57
N ASP A 25 11.83 16.14 -17.42
CA ASP A 25 12.79 17.11 -16.87
C ASP A 25 12.53 17.44 -15.39
N ALA A 26 11.52 16.82 -14.77
CA ALA A 26 11.24 17.04 -13.36
C ALA A 26 12.34 16.41 -12.48
N ARG A 27 12.89 17.21 -11.56
CA ARG A 27 13.92 16.74 -10.61
C ARG A 27 13.43 15.62 -9.70
N THR A 28 12.13 15.52 -9.51
CA THR A 28 11.45 14.46 -8.72
C THR A 28 11.08 13.24 -9.56
N ALA A 29 11.33 13.26 -10.88
CA ALA A 29 11.00 12.13 -11.75
C ALA A 29 11.53 10.78 -11.24
N PRO A 30 12.79 10.66 -10.79
CA PRO A 30 13.33 9.37 -10.35
C PRO A 30 12.55 8.72 -9.20
N VAL A 31 12.11 9.50 -8.20
CA VAL A 31 11.32 8.94 -7.10
C VAL A 31 9.91 8.54 -7.54
N ILE A 32 9.28 9.33 -8.41
CA ILE A 32 7.95 9.01 -8.96
C ILE A 32 8.02 7.74 -9.83
N GLU A 33 9.05 7.60 -10.67
CA GLU A 33 9.28 6.39 -11.46
C GLU A 33 9.50 5.16 -10.58
N SER A 34 10.26 5.29 -9.51
CA SER A 34 10.49 4.24 -8.52
C SER A 34 9.20 3.84 -7.80
N MET A 35 8.38 4.80 -7.36
CA MET A 35 7.05 4.56 -6.80
C MET A 35 6.14 3.80 -7.78
N ARG A 36 6.08 4.26 -9.03
CA ARG A 36 5.28 3.64 -10.11
C ARG A 36 5.75 2.22 -10.43
N TYR A 37 7.06 1.99 -10.43
CA TYR A 37 7.64 0.68 -10.69
C TYR A 37 7.05 -0.40 -9.78
N SER A 38 6.91 -0.13 -8.49
CA SER A 38 6.34 -1.06 -7.52
C SER A 38 4.82 -1.04 -7.49
N LEU A 39 4.19 0.13 -7.49
CA LEU A 39 2.74 0.25 -7.41
C LEU A 39 2.03 -0.38 -8.61
N LEU A 40 2.57 -0.18 -9.81
CA LEU A 40 1.98 -0.66 -11.06
C LEU A 40 2.58 -1.99 -11.55
N ALA A 41 3.33 -2.69 -10.68
CA ALA A 41 3.88 -4.02 -10.99
C ALA A 41 2.82 -5.13 -11.15
N GLY A 42 1.54 -4.79 -11.02
CA GLY A 42 0.43 -5.74 -11.00
C GLY A 42 0.29 -6.45 -9.65
N GLY A 43 -0.54 -7.49 -9.63
CA GLY A 43 -0.81 -8.28 -8.44
C GLY A 43 -2.28 -8.67 -8.34
N LYS A 44 -2.64 -9.38 -7.26
CA LYS A 44 -4.02 -9.86 -7.05
C LYS A 44 -5.00 -8.76 -6.65
N ARG A 45 -4.51 -7.60 -6.21
CA ARG A 45 -5.32 -6.44 -5.78
C ARG A 45 -6.45 -6.81 -4.80
N ILE A 46 -6.21 -7.78 -3.92
CA ILE A 46 -7.25 -8.27 -3.00
C ILE A 46 -7.74 -7.16 -2.07
N ARG A 47 -6.82 -6.39 -1.49
CA ARG A 47 -7.15 -5.33 -0.54
C ARG A 47 -8.04 -4.24 -1.15
N PRO A 48 -7.68 -3.59 -2.27
CA PRO A 48 -8.56 -2.62 -2.90
C PRO A 48 -9.88 -3.23 -3.41
N VAL A 49 -9.89 -4.48 -3.90
CA VAL A 49 -11.13 -5.18 -4.26
C VAL A 49 -12.05 -5.34 -3.05
N MET A 50 -11.51 -5.68 -1.87
CA MET A 50 -12.31 -5.77 -0.64
C MET A 50 -12.92 -4.42 -0.28
N VAL A 51 -12.18 -3.32 -0.36
CA VAL A 51 -12.72 -1.96 -0.10
C VAL A 51 -13.94 -1.69 -0.98
N LEU A 52 -13.84 -1.92 -2.30
CA LEU A 52 -14.95 -1.68 -3.22
C LEU A 52 -16.12 -2.64 -2.99
N ALA A 53 -15.84 -3.92 -2.72
CA ALA A 53 -16.86 -4.93 -2.49
C ALA A 53 -17.65 -4.65 -1.21
N PHE A 54 -16.99 -4.28 -0.11
CA PHE A 54 -17.65 -3.91 1.14
C PHE A 54 -18.42 -2.60 1.01
N CYS A 55 -17.89 -1.60 0.29
CA CYS A 55 -18.63 -0.38 -0.03
C CYS A 55 -19.97 -0.72 -0.71
N GLN A 56 -19.93 -1.55 -1.74
CA GLN A 56 -21.15 -1.98 -2.45
C GLN A 56 -22.08 -2.81 -1.55
N LEU A 57 -21.54 -3.69 -0.71
CA LEU A 57 -22.34 -4.49 0.22
C LEU A 57 -23.11 -3.60 1.22
N CYS A 58 -22.51 -2.49 1.64
CA CYS A 58 -23.13 -1.50 2.51
C CYS A 58 -24.05 -0.50 1.76
N GLY A 59 -24.28 -0.69 0.47
CA GLY A 59 -25.17 0.16 -0.33
C GLY A 59 -24.50 1.44 -0.87
N GLY A 60 -23.19 1.59 -0.70
CA GLY A 60 -22.40 2.71 -1.27
C GLY A 60 -22.06 2.50 -2.75
N ASP A 61 -21.61 3.58 -3.38
CA ASP A 61 -21.08 3.53 -4.75
C ASP A 61 -19.58 3.19 -4.73
N PRO A 62 -19.15 2.04 -5.28
CA PRO A 62 -17.74 1.66 -5.36
C PRO A 62 -16.86 2.70 -6.07
N GLN A 63 -17.42 3.52 -6.98
CA GLN A 63 -16.68 4.58 -7.64
C GLN A 63 -16.19 5.64 -6.65
N GLN A 64 -17.02 5.98 -5.68
CA GLN A 64 -16.64 6.94 -4.63
C GLN A 64 -15.57 6.37 -3.67
N ALA A 65 -15.53 5.05 -3.47
CA ALA A 65 -14.57 4.40 -2.59
C ALA A 65 -13.16 4.19 -3.23
N LEU A 66 -12.98 4.50 -4.53
CA LEU A 66 -11.70 4.32 -5.22
C LEU A 66 -10.52 5.04 -4.54
N PRO A 67 -10.64 6.27 -4.00
CA PRO A 67 -9.53 6.89 -3.27
C PRO A 67 -9.03 6.04 -2.10
N PHE A 68 -9.93 5.45 -1.33
CA PHE A 68 -9.57 4.55 -0.22
C PHE A 68 -8.99 3.23 -0.73
N ALA A 69 -9.52 2.67 -1.81
CA ALA A 69 -8.98 1.46 -2.44
C ALA A 69 -7.54 1.67 -2.92
N CYS A 70 -7.27 2.80 -3.59
CA CYS A 70 -5.91 3.18 -4.00
C CYS A 70 -5.00 3.41 -2.80
N ALA A 71 -5.47 4.10 -1.76
CA ALA A 71 -4.70 4.39 -0.55
C ALA A 71 -4.24 3.10 0.15
N VAL A 72 -5.15 2.14 0.33
CA VAL A 72 -4.81 0.83 0.95
C VAL A 72 -3.77 0.08 0.11
N GLU A 73 -3.86 0.11 -1.21
CA GLU A 73 -2.86 -0.54 -2.08
C GLU A 73 -1.50 0.19 -2.04
N MET A 74 -1.48 1.52 -1.89
CA MET A 74 -0.24 2.29 -1.71
C MET A 74 0.42 1.96 -0.37
N VAL A 75 -0.37 1.87 0.71
CA VAL A 75 0.11 1.43 2.03
C VAL A 75 0.70 0.02 1.94
N HIS A 76 0.02 -0.91 1.28
CA HIS A 76 0.56 -2.24 1.06
C HIS A 76 1.83 -2.23 0.20
N THR A 77 1.91 -1.37 -0.81
CA THR A 77 3.07 -1.34 -1.71
C THR A 77 4.30 -0.75 -1.04
N TYR A 78 4.14 0.31 -0.23
CA TYR A 78 5.27 0.87 0.49
C TYR A 78 5.86 -0.15 1.48
N SER A 79 5.01 -0.90 2.19
CA SER A 79 5.51 -1.92 3.12
C SER A 79 6.35 -2.96 2.40
N LEU A 80 5.90 -3.45 1.24
CA LEU A 80 6.67 -4.40 0.44
C LEU A 80 8.01 -3.83 -0.07
N ILE A 81 8.07 -2.53 -0.42
CA ILE A 81 9.33 -1.89 -0.82
C ILE A 81 10.31 -1.85 0.34
N HIS A 82 9.83 -1.51 1.55
CA HIS A 82 10.68 -1.42 2.74
C HIS A 82 11.10 -2.80 3.25
N ASP A 83 10.20 -3.78 3.22
CA ASP A 83 10.50 -5.17 3.59
C ASP A 83 11.59 -5.76 2.70
N ASP A 84 11.61 -5.45 1.40
CA ASP A 84 12.62 -5.93 0.46
C ASP A 84 14.02 -5.34 0.68
N LEU A 85 14.18 -4.28 1.50
CA LEU A 85 15.48 -3.62 1.70
C LEU A 85 16.50 -4.55 2.40
N PRO A 86 17.82 -4.34 2.15
CA PRO A 86 18.87 -5.13 2.80
C PRO A 86 18.92 -5.07 4.33
N CYS A 87 18.28 -4.07 4.94
CA CYS A 87 18.15 -3.97 6.39
C CYS A 87 16.90 -4.68 6.96
N MET A 88 16.11 -5.29 6.09
CA MET A 88 14.92 -6.09 6.39
C MET A 88 15.09 -7.50 5.80
N ASP A 89 14.23 -7.94 4.89
CA ASP A 89 14.25 -9.31 4.32
C ASP A 89 15.36 -9.54 3.28
N ASP A 90 15.98 -8.48 2.74
CA ASP A 90 17.00 -8.50 1.68
C ASP A 90 16.59 -9.31 0.44
N ASP A 91 15.35 -9.15 0.00
CA ASP A 91 14.80 -9.88 -1.12
C ASP A 91 15.28 -9.30 -2.47
N ASP A 92 15.79 -10.17 -3.35
CA ASP A 92 16.21 -9.81 -4.71
C ASP A 92 15.04 -9.70 -5.68
N LEU A 93 13.98 -10.49 -5.46
CA LEU A 93 12.85 -10.63 -6.38
C LEU A 93 11.52 -10.56 -5.66
N ARG A 94 10.58 -9.80 -6.20
CA ARG A 94 9.19 -9.75 -5.77
C ARG A 94 8.25 -9.95 -6.97
N ARG A 95 7.36 -10.93 -6.87
CA ARG A 95 6.44 -11.32 -7.97
C ARG A 95 7.19 -11.65 -9.28
N GLY A 96 8.39 -12.23 -9.18
CA GLY A 96 9.22 -12.60 -10.32
C GLY A 96 9.95 -11.43 -11.01
N ARG A 97 9.93 -10.23 -10.43
CA ARG A 97 10.65 -9.05 -10.91
C ARG A 97 11.69 -8.61 -9.88
N PRO A 98 12.81 -7.98 -10.30
CA PRO A 98 13.75 -7.38 -9.35
C PRO A 98 13.03 -6.43 -8.38
N THR A 99 13.43 -6.46 -7.11
CA THR A 99 12.90 -5.56 -6.09
C THR A 99 13.30 -4.12 -6.36
N ASN A 100 12.60 -3.18 -5.74
CA ASN A 100 12.79 -1.75 -6.01
C ASN A 100 14.24 -1.32 -5.77
N HIS A 101 14.84 -1.74 -4.66
CA HIS A 101 16.22 -1.38 -4.32
C HIS A 101 17.27 -1.97 -5.28
N LYS A 102 16.98 -3.10 -5.93
CA LYS A 102 17.87 -3.67 -6.97
C LYS A 102 17.85 -2.86 -8.26
N VAL A 103 16.73 -2.19 -8.56
CA VAL A 103 16.57 -1.38 -9.79
C VAL A 103 17.01 0.07 -9.60
N TYR A 104 16.64 0.68 -8.47
CA TYR A 104 16.80 2.12 -8.22
C TYR A 104 17.84 2.45 -7.14
N GLY A 105 18.35 1.43 -6.43
CA GLY A 105 19.21 1.59 -5.26
C GLY A 105 18.43 1.81 -3.97
N GLU A 106 19.06 1.50 -2.83
CA GLU A 106 18.43 1.49 -1.51
C GLU A 106 17.82 2.83 -1.10
N ALA A 107 18.58 3.92 -1.28
CA ALA A 107 18.12 5.26 -0.92
C ALA A 107 16.86 5.68 -1.70
N MET A 108 16.80 5.34 -3.00
CA MET A 108 15.64 5.66 -3.82
C MET A 108 14.45 4.78 -3.47
N ALA A 109 14.67 3.49 -3.17
CA ALA A 109 13.63 2.59 -2.69
C ALA A 109 13.03 3.07 -1.37
N LEU A 110 13.87 3.49 -0.41
CA LEU A 110 13.42 4.07 0.85
C LEU A 110 12.50 5.29 0.60
N LEU A 111 12.97 6.25 -0.23
CA LEU A 111 12.18 7.44 -0.57
C LEU A 111 10.91 7.12 -1.35
N ALA A 112 10.91 6.07 -2.18
CA ALA A 112 9.71 5.62 -2.89
C ALA A 112 8.66 5.06 -1.94
N GLY A 113 9.08 4.30 -0.93
CA GLY A 113 8.19 3.83 0.16
C GLY A 113 7.59 4.99 0.94
N ASP A 114 8.41 5.94 1.42
CA ASP A 114 7.94 7.15 2.12
C ASP A 114 6.97 7.96 1.26
N GLY A 115 7.29 8.10 -0.03
CA GLY A 115 6.46 8.82 -1.00
C GLY A 115 5.09 8.15 -1.18
N LEU A 116 5.04 6.81 -1.29
CA LEU A 116 3.79 6.05 -1.40
C LEU A 116 2.95 6.14 -0.13
N LEU A 117 3.57 6.03 1.05
CA LEU A 117 2.87 6.17 2.33
C LEU A 117 2.21 7.55 2.44
N THR A 118 2.95 8.61 2.14
CA THR A 118 2.42 9.98 2.17
C THR A 118 1.32 10.17 1.12
N LYS A 119 1.53 9.66 -0.10
CA LYS A 119 0.55 9.72 -1.19
C LYS A 119 -0.74 8.96 -0.89
N ALA A 120 -0.67 7.89 -0.11
CA ALA A 120 -1.84 7.15 0.34
C ALA A 120 -2.81 8.04 1.13
N PHE A 121 -2.30 8.82 2.08
CA PHE A 121 -3.14 9.74 2.86
C PHE A 121 -3.67 10.90 2.03
N GLU A 122 -2.84 11.49 1.17
CA GLU A 122 -3.29 12.51 0.21
C GLU A 122 -4.45 11.98 -0.65
N THR A 123 -4.32 10.73 -1.14
CA THR A 123 -5.34 10.08 -1.97
C THR A 123 -6.61 9.77 -1.17
N ALA A 124 -6.49 9.21 0.03
CA ALA A 124 -7.66 8.94 0.89
C ALA A 124 -8.44 10.23 1.21
N LEU A 125 -7.73 11.34 1.47
CA LEU A 125 -8.33 12.64 1.75
C LEU A 125 -8.91 13.33 0.51
N SER A 126 -8.65 12.85 -0.70
CA SER A 126 -9.29 13.33 -1.93
C SER A 126 -10.71 12.77 -2.15
N PHE A 127 -11.21 11.96 -1.20
CA PHE A 127 -12.59 11.47 -1.22
C PHE A 127 -13.58 12.60 -1.36
N SER A 128 -14.48 12.51 -2.36
CA SER A 128 -15.39 13.59 -2.74
C SER A 128 -16.73 13.61 -1.97
N GLY A 129 -16.92 12.67 -1.03
CA GLY A 129 -18.09 12.62 -0.16
C GLY A 129 -18.00 13.60 1.03
N ALA A 130 -18.67 13.26 2.13
CA ALA A 130 -18.62 14.10 3.32
C ALA A 130 -17.19 14.19 3.89
N PRO A 131 -16.68 15.39 4.22
CA PRO A 131 -15.32 15.57 4.76
C PRO A 131 -15.07 14.75 6.03
N GLU A 132 -16.08 14.54 6.85
CA GLU A 132 -16.03 13.74 8.07
C GLU A 132 -15.71 12.28 7.76
N ASP A 133 -16.24 11.74 6.66
CA ASP A 133 -15.98 10.36 6.23
C ASP A 133 -14.56 10.23 5.66
N ALA A 134 -14.08 11.25 4.93
CA ALA A 134 -12.68 11.30 4.47
C ALA A 134 -11.72 11.28 5.67
N LEU A 135 -11.93 12.12 6.66
CA LEU A 135 -11.12 12.20 7.88
C LEU A 135 -11.17 10.88 8.67
N ARG A 136 -12.39 10.31 8.82
CA ARG A 136 -12.57 9.04 9.53
C ARG A 136 -11.86 7.89 8.83
N GLY A 137 -11.99 7.79 7.52
CA GLY A 137 -11.32 6.76 6.72
C GLY A 137 -9.80 6.88 6.76
N ALA A 138 -9.27 8.10 6.59
CA ALA A 138 -7.83 8.37 6.69
C ALA A 138 -7.29 8.07 8.10
N ARG A 139 -8.05 8.38 9.16
CA ARG A 139 -7.68 8.05 10.54
C ARG A 139 -7.61 6.54 10.77
N ILE A 140 -8.58 5.77 10.29
CA ILE A 140 -8.58 4.30 10.38
C ILE A 140 -7.35 3.74 9.65
N LEU A 141 -7.09 4.22 8.43
CA LEU A 141 -5.92 3.81 7.66
C LEU A 141 -4.61 4.09 8.42
N ALA A 142 -4.49 5.28 9.05
CA ALA A 142 -3.31 5.64 9.83
C ALA A 142 -3.13 4.76 11.07
N GLN A 143 -4.21 4.43 11.77
CA GLN A 143 -4.18 3.55 12.94
C GLN A 143 -3.76 2.13 12.54
N CYS A 144 -4.35 1.57 11.47
CA CYS A 144 -4.03 0.22 11.01
C CYS A 144 -2.63 0.11 10.39
N ALA A 145 -2.09 1.18 9.79
CA ALA A 145 -0.75 1.19 9.23
C ALA A 145 0.34 1.58 10.23
N GLY A 146 -0.02 2.13 11.38
CA GLY A 146 0.89 2.72 12.36
C GLY A 146 1.51 1.73 13.35
N ALA A 147 2.04 2.30 14.46
CA ALA A 147 2.75 1.55 15.49
C ALA A 147 1.88 0.54 16.27
N ASP A 148 0.57 0.79 16.35
CA ASP A 148 -0.42 -0.12 16.95
C ASP A 148 -1.04 -1.07 15.90
N GLY A 149 -0.52 -1.08 14.69
CA GLY A 149 -0.97 -1.88 13.55
C GLY A 149 0.21 -2.50 12.81
N MET A 150 0.22 -2.40 11.47
CA MET A 150 1.19 -3.07 10.59
C MET A 150 2.66 -2.83 10.97
N VAL A 151 3.06 -1.59 11.33
CA VAL A 151 4.44 -1.29 11.76
C VAL A 151 4.76 -1.98 13.09
N GLY A 152 3.79 -2.02 14.01
CA GLY A 152 3.94 -2.75 15.27
C GLY A 152 4.10 -4.25 15.07
N GLY A 153 3.31 -4.84 14.16
CA GLY A 153 3.43 -6.24 13.77
C GLY A 153 4.83 -6.57 13.24
N GLN A 154 5.37 -5.74 12.34
CA GLN A 154 6.75 -5.88 11.85
C GLN A 154 7.81 -5.80 12.96
N CYS A 155 7.63 -4.90 13.91
CA CYS A 155 8.54 -4.78 15.06
C CYS A 155 8.56 -6.07 15.90
N ILE A 156 7.39 -6.66 16.15
CA ILE A 156 7.26 -7.93 16.89
C ILE A 156 7.89 -9.08 16.09
N ASP A 157 7.69 -9.11 14.78
CA ASP A 157 8.26 -10.12 13.89
C ASP A 157 9.78 -10.12 13.96
N LEU A 158 10.41 -8.97 13.74
CA LEU A 158 11.87 -8.78 13.85
C LEU A 158 12.42 -9.16 15.24
N ASP A 159 11.73 -8.77 16.33
CA ASP A 159 12.17 -9.14 17.69
C ASP A 159 12.01 -10.64 17.95
N SER A 160 11.17 -11.32 17.20
CA SER A 160 10.86 -12.75 17.35
C SER A 160 11.75 -13.67 16.53
N GLU A 161 12.53 -13.15 15.61
CA GLU A 161 13.44 -13.92 14.76
C GLU A 161 14.41 -14.79 15.60
N GLY A 162 14.45 -16.06 15.29
CA GLY A 162 15.31 -17.05 15.98
C GLY A 162 14.87 -17.40 17.40
N LYS A 163 13.74 -16.90 17.88
CA LYS A 163 13.16 -17.22 19.20
C LYS A 163 12.02 -18.23 19.07
N ASN A 164 11.76 -18.98 20.15
CA ASN A 164 10.53 -19.78 20.25
C ASN A 164 9.36 -18.86 20.56
N VAL A 165 8.46 -18.74 19.63
CA VAL A 165 7.25 -17.90 19.72
C VAL A 165 6.11 -18.71 20.30
N ASP A 166 5.43 -18.21 21.31
CA ASP A 166 4.21 -18.83 21.85
C ASP A 166 2.95 -18.36 21.08
N LEU A 167 1.81 -18.97 21.40
CA LEU A 167 0.56 -18.67 20.70
C LEU A 167 0.01 -17.26 21.00
N GLU A 168 0.38 -16.69 22.14
CA GLU A 168 -0.05 -15.35 22.56
C GLU A 168 0.67 -14.30 21.72
N LEU A 169 1.99 -14.42 21.58
CA LEU A 169 2.80 -13.54 20.73
C LEU A 169 2.39 -13.62 19.24
N LEU A 170 2.10 -14.83 18.72
CA LEU A 170 1.57 -14.97 17.35
C LEU A 170 0.25 -14.24 17.14
N ARG A 171 -0.63 -14.22 18.16
CA ARG A 171 -1.89 -13.47 18.07
C ARG A 171 -1.68 -11.95 18.11
N GLU A 172 -0.69 -11.47 18.86
CA GLU A 172 -0.33 -10.04 18.87
C GLU A 172 0.22 -9.62 17.51
N MET A 173 1.07 -10.43 16.87
CA MET A 173 1.57 -10.19 15.52
C MET A 173 0.45 -10.13 14.47
N ASP A 174 -0.53 -11.04 14.54
CA ASP A 174 -1.67 -11.10 13.60
C ASP A 174 -2.68 -9.95 13.79
N GLN A 175 -2.64 -9.24 14.89
CA GLN A 175 -3.51 -8.09 15.18
C GLN A 175 -2.92 -6.75 14.71
N GLY A 176 -1.61 -6.70 14.47
CA GLY A 176 -0.91 -5.56 13.86
C GLY A 176 -0.91 -5.67 12.35
#